data_5d62b9d6be8a8f6b2767826501ee055e
#
_entry.id   5d62b9d6be8a8f6b2767826501ee055e
#
_cell.length_a   1.000
_cell.length_b   1.000
_cell.length_c   1.000
_cell.angle_alpha   90.00
_cell.angle_beta   90.00
_cell.angle_gamma   90.00
#
_symmetry.space_group_name_H-M   'P 1'
#
loop_
_entity.id
_entity.type
_entity.pdbx_description
1 polymer ?
#
loop_
_entity_poly.entity_id
_entity_poly.type
_entity_poly.pdbx_seq_one_letter_code
_entity_poly.pdbx_strand_id
1 'polypeptide(L)'
;MAIEQMLIDALGGHLNILEVEPCTMRIRIQVKSQRDVDESALRVDGVLAVVRSGDVVQIVCGAQSDDVAAAMIANLRSVAHDTSAESLSQRVRA
;
A
#
# COMPACT_ATOMS: atom_id res chain seq x y z
N MET A 1 -8.94 5.11 12.70
CA MET A 1 -7.75 5.04 11.84
C MET A 1 -8.17 5.06 10.39
N ALA A 2 -7.44 5.75 9.56
CA ALA A 2 -7.77 5.83 8.13
C ALA A 2 -7.59 4.47 7.45
N ILE A 3 -8.46 4.19 6.48
CA ILE A 3 -8.44 2.89 5.79
C ILE A 3 -7.11 2.64 5.09
N GLU A 4 -6.51 3.67 4.47
CA GLU A 4 -5.24 3.49 3.77
C GLU A 4 -4.12 3.03 4.72
N GLN A 5 -4.09 3.55 5.93
CA GLN A 5 -3.10 3.14 6.91
C GLN A 5 -3.32 1.69 7.36
N MET A 6 -4.58 1.33 7.55
CA MET A 6 -4.93 -0.05 7.94
C MET A 6 -4.51 -1.04 6.85
N LEU A 7 -4.73 -0.68 5.59
CA LEU A 7 -4.35 -1.54 4.47
C LEU A 7 -2.83 -1.63 4.32
N ILE A 8 -2.13 -0.51 4.47
CA ILE A 8 -0.66 -0.52 4.40
C ILE A 8 -0.09 -1.41 5.49
N ASP A 9 -0.57 -1.29 6.71
CA ASP A 9 -0.10 -2.11 7.82
C ASP A 9 -0.38 -3.59 7.56
N ALA A 10 -1.58 -3.91 7.06
CA ALA A 10 -1.98 -5.28 6.77
C ALA A 10 -1.16 -5.89 5.61
N LEU A 11 -0.67 -5.08 4.71
CA LEU A 11 0.18 -5.52 3.60
C LEU A 11 1.62 -5.78 4.03
N GLY A 12 1.94 -5.59 5.28
CA GLY A 12 3.28 -5.80 5.81
C GLY A 12 4.07 -4.51 6.04
N GLY A 13 3.39 -3.38 5.94
CA GLY A 13 4.01 -2.08 6.07
C GLY A 13 4.56 -1.57 4.75
N HIS A 14 4.96 -0.31 4.74
CA HIS A 14 5.41 0.34 3.51
C HIS A 14 6.66 -0.32 2.91
N LEU A 15 7.49 -0.97 3.73
CA LEU A 15 8.68 -1.65 3.21
C LEU A 15 8.36 -2.89 2.39
N ASN A 16 7.17 -3.45 2.58
CA ASN A 16 6.73 -4.62 1.82
C ASN A 16 5.97 -4.26 0.54
N ILE A 17 5.67 -2.99 0.35
CA ILE A 17 4.90 -2.53 -0.80
C ILE A 17 5.84 -1.95 -1.85
N LEU A 18 5.84 -2.56 -3.04
CA LEU A 18 6.67 -2.11 -4.16
C LEU A 18 5.92 -1.13 -5.05
N GLU A 19 4.63 -1.35 -5.25
CA GLU A 19 3.83 -0.54 -6.15
C GLU A 19 2.36 -0.61 -5.76
N VAL A 20 1.67 0.50 -5.91
CA VAL A 20 0.22 0.59 -5.75
C VAL A 20 -0.35 1.17 -7.04
N GLU A 21 -1.27 0.44 -7.64
CA GLU A 21 -1.88 0.83 -8.91
C GLU A 21 -3.40 0.76 -8.80
N PRO A 22 -4.10 1.88 -9.02
CA PRO A 22 -5.56 1.83 -9.07
C PRO A 22 -6.00 1.13 -10.36
N CYS A 23 -6.94 0.21 -10.21
CA CYS A 23 -7.57 -0.47 -11.31
C CYS A 23 -9.07 -0.29 -11.18
N THR A 24 -9.83 -0.65 -12.19
CA THR A 24 -11.28 -0.52 -12.14
C THR A 24 -11.85 -1.29 -10.94
N MET A 25 -12.46 -0.56 -10.00
CA MET A 25 -13.12 -1.11 -8.81
C MET A 25 -12.19 -1.85 -7.84
N ARG A 26 -10.86 -1.78 -8.04
CA ARG A 26 -9.90 -2.48 -7.19
C ARG A 26 -8.58 -1.73 -7.13
N ILE A 27 -7.74 -2.16 -6.19
CA ILE A 27 -6.38 -1.64 -6.02
C ILE A 27 -5.45 -2.84 -6.21
N ARG A 28 -4.49 -2.68 -7.11
CA ARG A 28 -3.50 -3.71 -7.37
C ARG A 28 -2.20 -3.31 -6.67
N ILE A 29 -1.72 -4.15 -5.79
CA ILE A 29 -0.51 -3.87 -5.01
C ILE A 29 0.52 -4.96 -5.29
N GLN A 30 1.73 -4.56 -5.67
CA GLN A 30 2.85 -5.48 -5.75
C GLN A 30 3.60 -5.45 -4.42
N VAL A 31 3.85 -6.62 -3.85
CA VAL A 31 4.54 -6.75 -2.56
C VAL A 31 5.83 -7.53 -2.73
N LYS A 32 6.77 -7.33 -1.80
CA LYS A 32 8.00 -8.10 -1.77
C LYS A 32 7.76 -9.53 -1.33
N SER A 33 6.90 -9.70 -0.34
CA SER A 33 6.63 -11.01 0.26
C SER A 33 5.18 -11.13 0.65
N GLN A 34 4.53 -12.17 0.13
CA GLN A 34 3.15 -12.51 0.52
C GLN A 34 3.10 -13.00 1.96
N ARG A 35 4.21 -13.46 2.48
CA ARG A 35 4.31 -13.96 3.84
C ARG A 35 4.03 -12.86 4.87
N ASP A 36 4.39 -11.64 4.55
CA ASP A 36 4.22 -10.50 5.43
C ASP A 36 2.84 -9.86 5.31
N VAL A 37 2.02 -10.35 4.39
CA VAL A 37 0.65 -9.86 4.19
C VAL A 37 -0.29 -10.58 5.14
N ASP A 38 -1.04 -9.80 5.92
CA ASP A 38 -2.09 -10.34 6.81
C ASP A 38 -3.45 -10.16 6.13
N GLU A 39 -3.92 -11.20 5.49
CA GLU A 39 -5.17 -11.14 4.75
C GLU A 39 -6.37 -10.85 5.66
N SER A 40 -6.37 -11.37 6.87
CA SER A 40 -7.45 -11.09 7.82
C SER A 40 -7.53 -9.61 8.15
N ALA A 41 -6.38 -8.96 8.29
CA ALA A 41 -6.31 -7.53 8.58
C ALA A 41 -6.70 -6.68 7.37
N LEU A 42 -6.61 -7.24 6.16
CA LEU A 42 -7.05 -6.54 4.94
C LEU A 42 -8.57 -6.46 4.85
N ARG A 43 -9.28 -7.30 5.56
CA ARG A 43 -10.74 -7.36 5.49
C ARG A 43 -11.39 -6.36 6.43
N VAL A 44 -11.11 -5.08 6.17
CA VAL A 44 -11.70 -3.97 6.90
C VAL A 44 -12.96 -3.51 6.20
N ASP A 45 -13.74 -2.66 6.87
CA ASP A 45 -14.94 -2.08 6.28
C ASP A 45 -14.55 -1.33 5.00
N GLY A 46 -15.30 -1.57 3.95
CA GLY A 46 -15.05 -1.00 2.63
C GLY A 46 -14.32 -1.94 1.69
N VAL A 47 -13.71 -3.00 2.19
CA VAL A 47 -13.07 -4.02 1.37
C VAL A 47 -14.08 -5.13 1.08
N LEU A 48 -14.36 -5.33 -0.21
CA LEU A 48 -15.33 -6.32 -0.67
C LEU A 48 -14.70 -7.68 -0.89
N ALA A 49 -13.46 -7.72 -1.32
CA ALA A 49 -12.75 -8.96 -1.59
C ALA A 49 -11.25 -8.72 -1.63
N VAL A 50 -10.48 -9.76 -1.39
CA VAL A 50 -9.02 -9.76 -1.50
C VAL A 50 -8.62 -10.94 -2.37
N VAL A 51 -7.78 -10.68 -3.38
CA VAL A 51 -7.26 -11.71 -4.27
C VAL A 51 -5.74 -11.64 -4.22
N ARG A 52 -5.09 -12.76 -3.98
CA ARG A 52 -3.64 -12.84 -3.91
C ARG A 52 -3.12 -13.81 -4.96
N SER A 53 -2.09 -13.40 -5.68
CA SER A 53 -1.49 -14.24 -6.72
C SER A 53 -0.05 -13.80 -6.97
N GLY A 54 0.89 -14.74 -6.90
CA GLY A 54 2.30 -14.40 -7.08
C GLY A 54 2.74 -13.37 -6.05
N ASP A 55 3.25 -12.26 -6.51
CA ASP A 55 3.68 -11.14 -5.66
C ASP A 55 2.65 -9.99 -5.67
N VAL A 56 1.42 -10.27 -6.07
CA VAL A 56 0.37 -9.26 -6.22
C VAL A 56 -0.78 -9.54 -5.26
N VAL A 57 -1.26 -8.47 -4.66
CA VAL A 57 -2.48 -8.47 -3.85
C VAL A 57 -3.45 -7.50 -4.51
N GLN A 58 -4.66 -7.95 -4.80
CA GLN A 58 -5.71 -7.09 -5.31
C GLN A 58 -6.77 -6.91 -4.24
N ILE A 59 -7.05 -5.66 -3.92
CA ILE A 59 -8.05 -5.31 -2.91
C ILE A 59 -9.23 -4.68 -3.63
N VAL A 60 -10.38 -5.33 -3.56
CA VAL A 60 -11.59 -4.85 -4.22
C VAL A 60 -12.32 -3.93 -3.26
N CYS A 61 -12.35 -2.65 -3.56
CA CYS A 61 -13.04 -1.63 -2.76
C CYS A 61 -14.19 -0.99 -3.52
N GLY A 62 -14.50 -1.46 -4.71
CA GLY A 62 -15.56 -0.89 -5.53
C GLY A 62 -15.24 0.54 -5.95
N ALA A 63 -16.24 1.41 -5.93
CA ALA A 63 -16.10 2.79 -6.40
C ALA A 63 -15.10 3.61 -5.57
N GLN A 64 -14.77 3.17 -4.36
CA GLN A 64 -13.81 3.88 -3.49
C GLN A 64 -12.36 3.55 -3.83
N SER A 65 -12.12 2.58 -4.70
CA SER A 65 -10.76 2.08 -4.96
C SER A 65 -9.79 3.17 -5.39
N ASP A 66 -10.23 4.08 -6.26
CA ASP A 66 -9.36 5.16 -6.74
C ASP A 66 -8.94 6.09 -5.60
N ASP A 67 -9.90 6.47 -4.74
CA ASP A 67 -9.62 7.36 -3.61
C ASP A 67 -8.71 6.69 -2.60
N VAL A 68 -8.96 5.43 -2.29
CA VAL A 68 -8.14 4.67 -1.35
C VAL A 68 -6.73 4.48 -1.90
N ALA A 69 -6.61 4.13 -3.18
CA ALA A 69 -5.31 3.98 -3.83
C ALA A 69 -4.53 5.30 -3.80
N ALA A 70 -5.19 6.41 -4.09
CA ALA A 70 -4.56 7.72 -4.05
C ALA A 70 -4.05 8.05 -2.64
N ALA A 71 -4.86 7.75 -1.62
CA ALA A 71 -4.47 7.97 -0.23
C ALA A 71 -3.29 7.08 0.19
N MET A 72 -3.28 5.83 -0.27
CA MET A 72 -2.16 4.92 -0.02
C MET A 72 -0.88 5.43 -0.67
N ILE A 73 -0.96 5.84 -1.92
CA ILE A 73 0.19 6.38 -2.66
C ILE A 73 0.73 7.62 -1.96
N ALA A 74 -0.14 8.51 -1.54
CA ALA A 74 0.27 9.73 -0.83
C ALA A 74 0.96 9.39 0.49
N ASN A 75 0.43 8.42 1.23
CA ASN A 75 1.01 7.97 2.49
C ASN A 75 2.41 7.38 2.26
N LEU A 76 2.53 6.51 1.26
CA LEU A 76 3.80 5.87 0.94
C LEU A 76 4.84 6.88 0.46
N ARG A 77 4.44 7.85 -0.33
CA ARG A 77 5.34 8.91 -0.79
C ARG A 77 5.80 9.79 0.36
N SER A 78 4.93 10.07 1.30
CA SER A 78 5.28 10.88 2.46
C SER A 78 6.38 10.22 3.28
N VAL A 79 6.24 8.92 3.56
CA VAL A 79 7.24 8.16 4.30
C VAL A 79 8.54 8.04 3.50
N ALA A 80 8.44 7.71 2.22
CA ALA A 80 9.60 7.59 1.34
C ALA A 80 10.32 8.93 1.18
N HIS A 81 9.55 10.02 1.09
CA HIS A 81 10.10 11.36 0.98
C HIS A 81 10.90 11.73 2.23
N ASP A 82 10.35 11.47 3.40
CA ASP A 82 11.05 11.74 4.65
C ASP A 82 12.35 10.95 4.73
N THR A 83 12.30 9.67 4.40
CA THR A 83 13.47 8.82 4.36
C THR A 83 14.47 9.30 3.31
N SER A 84 13.97 9.65 2.14
CA SER A 84 14.79 10.16 1.05
C SER A 84 15.45 11.48 1.42
N ALA A 85 14.72 12.35 2.11
CA ALA A 85 15.25 13.64 2.54
C ALA A 85 16.43 13.43 3.48
N GLU A 86 16.33 12.52 4.41
CA GLU A 86 17.44 12.18 5.30
C GLU A 86 18.63 11.64 4.52
N SER A 87 18.38 10.69 3.64
CA SER A 87 19.42 10.10 2.81
C SER A 87 20.07 11.12 1.91
N LEU A 88 19.28 11.96 1.26
CA LEU A 88 19.77 13.00 0.39
C LEU A 88 20.57 14.02 1.15
N SER A 89 20.12 14.35 2.35
CA SER A 89 20.82 15.26 3.23
C SER A 89 22.25 14.77 3.47
N GLN A 90 22.41 13.50 3.70
CA GLN A 90 23.71 12.90 3.90
C GLN A 90 24.51 12.81 2.61
N ARG A 91 23.87 12.40 1.52
CA ARG A 91 24.57 12.21 0.26
C ARG A 91 24.95 13.49 -0.45
N VAL A 92 24.07 14.46 -0.40
CA VAL A 92 24.30 15.74 -1.07
C VAL A 92 25.45 16.50 -0.40
N ARG A 93 25.57 16.31 0.89
CA ARG A 93 26.65 16.94 1.62
C ARG A 93 27.98 16.24 1.42
N ALA A 94 27.89 15.00 0.98
CA ALA A 94 29.11 14.22 0.70
C ALA A 94 29.68 14.54 -0.70
#